data_3bd59c954f01c5f0a38b0c5ecc5666b4
#
_entry.id   3bd59c954f01c5f0a38b0c5ecc5666b4
#
_cell.length_a   1.000
_cell.length_b   1.000
_cell.length_c   1.000
_cell.angle_alpha   90.00
_cell.angle_beta   90.00
_cell.angle_gamma   90.00
#
_symmetry.space_group_name_H-M   'P 1'
#
loop_
_entity.id
_entity.type
_entity.pdbx_description
1 polymer ?
#
loop_
_entity_poly.entity_id
_entity_poly.type
_entity_poly.pdbx_seq_one_letter_code
_entity_poly.pdbx_strand_id
1 'polypeptide(L)'
;MPNQESSEHDWHHLKSSAEHALGVLLSEISNHRDPQSLFEAYTYAKEVTARALQSRMLGHLPGENLKFRALHAEIQQEMLSRYQDVVPNNLLRTPYRGKTHEGLFSLLQEHLEQPVQAAMLRIVTGDNVHTERRARELRELGFDLHWQEEAEISIYELRSLDLDFDLIPSIVRNNARKSKSYSKDEKKLILKNAGIPENG
;
A
#
# COMPACT_ATOMS: atom_id res chain seq x y z
N MET A 1 15.41 -14.16 -12.71
CA MET A 1 16.41 -13.39 -11.96
C MET A 1 16.85 -12.06 -12.61
N PRO A 2 16.07 -11.39 -13.45
CA PRO A 2 16.46 -10.09 -14.03
C PRO A 2 16.27 -8.88 -13.09
N ASN A 3 15.58 -9.04 -11.95
CA ASN A 3 15.21 -7.89 -11.10
C ASN A 3 16.25 -7.48 -10.05
N GLN A 4 17.14 -8.37 -9.62
CA GLN A 4 18.13 -8.02 -8.59
C GLN A 4 19.28 -7.16 -9.14
N GLU A 5 19.80 -7.47 -10.34
CA GLU A 5 20.85 -6.68 -10.97
C GLU A 5 20.40 -5.25 -11.34
N SER A 6 19.16 -5.10 -11.82
CA SER A 6 18.55 -3.79 -12.08
C SER A 6 18.41 -2.97 -10.80
N SER A 7 17.96 -3.58 -9.71
CA SER A 7 17.75 -2.94 -8.41
C SER A 7 19.06 -2.56 -7.72
N GLU A 8 20.12 -3.36 -7.83
CA GLU A 8 21.45 -3.00 -7.31
C GLU A 8 22.07 -1.85 -8.11
N HIS A 9 21.88 -1.84 -9.43
CA HIS A 9 22.36 -0.75 -10.28
C HIS A 9 21.64 0.57 -9.92
N ASP A 10 20.32 0.54 -9.77
CA ASP A 10 19.51 1.68 -9.35
C ASP A 10 19.92 2.19 -7.96
N TRP A 11 20.18 1.28 -7.02
CA TRP A 11 20.67 1.65 -5.68
C TRP A 11 22.00 2.40 -5.74
N HIS A 12 23.00 1.90 -6.51
CA HIS A 12 24.31 2.55 -6.61
C HIS A 12 24.21 3.96 -7.18
N HIS A 13 23.39 4.18 -8.20
CA HIS A 13 23.15 5.50 -8.77
C HIS A 13 22.43 6.42 -7.78
N LEU A 14 21.36 5.94 -7.16
CA LEU A 14 20.56 6.72 -6.21
C LEU A 14 21.31 7.01 -4.91
N LYS A 15 22.22 6.13 -4.47
CA LYS A 15 23.09 6.34 -3.32
C LYS A 15 23.96 7.58 -3.50
N SER A 16 24.67 7.70 -4.63
CA SER A 16 25.51 8.89 -4.91
C SER A 16 24.69 10.17 -4.96
N SER A 17 23.48 10.11 -5.54
CA SER A 17 22.57 11.25 -5.57
C SER A 17 22.10 11.64 -4.16
N ALA A 18 21.81 10.66 -3.30
CA ALA A 18 21.42 10.91 -1.91
C ALA A 18 22.57 11.51 -1.08
N GLU A 19 23.79 10.98 -1.23
CA GLU A 19 24.98 11.53 -0.60
C GLU A 19 25.21 12.99 -1.00
N HIS A 20 25.08 13.32 -2.28
CA HIS A 20 25.17 14.70 -2.77
C HIS A 20 24.09 15.59 -2.17
N ALA A 21 22.82 15.15 -2.21
CA ALA A 21 21.70 15.93 -1.68
C ALA A 21 21.80 16.20 -0.18
N LEU A 22 22.27 15.22 0.60
CA LEU A 22 22.55 15.39 2.03
C LEU A 22 23.71 16.35 2.27
N GLY A 23 24.76 16.32 1.43
CA GLY A 23 25.88 17.27 1.48
C GLY A 23 25.43 18.71 1.22
N VAL A 24 24.54 18.92 0.24
CA VAL A 24 23.93 20.23 -0.04
C VAL A 24 23.14 20.71 1.17
N LEU A 25 22.27 19.87 1.75
CA LEU A 25 21.49 20.23 2.93
C LEU A 25 22.38 20.59 4.12
N LEU A 26 23.43 19.80 4.37
CA LEU A 26 24.39 20.09 5.43
C LEU A 26 25.09 21.45 5.22
N SER A 27 25.47 21.75 3.97
CA SER A 27 26.07 23.05 3.61
C SER A 27 25.11 24.23 3.87
N GLU A 28 23.83 24.08 3.51
CA GLU A 28 22.83 25.13 3.75
C GLU A 28 22.61 25.38 5.26
N ILE A 29 22.55 24.31 6.07
CA ILE A 29 22.45 24.41 7.53
C ILE A 29 23.69 25.13 8.11
N SER A 30 24.89 24.74 7.66
CA SER A 30 26.14 25.29 8.20
C SER A 30 26.39 26.76 7.83
N ASN A 31 25.94 27.17 6.64
CA ASN A 31 26.17 28.54 6.13
C ASN A 31 25.08 29.53 6.55
N HIS A 32 24.08 29.12 7.34
CA HIS A 32 22.98 29.95 7.83
C HIS A 32 22.32 30.77 6.73
N ARG A 33 22.08 30.11 5.58
CA ARG A 33 21.44 30.75 4.43
C ARG A 33 19.96 31.03 4.69
N ASP A 34 19.32 31.72 3.73
CA ASP A 34 17.94 32.11 3.86
C ASP A 34 17.01 30.87 4.01
N PRO A 35 15.84 31.03 4.67
CA PRO A 35 14.91 29.92 4.92
C PRO A 35 14.43 29.20 3.67
N GLN A 36 14.35 29.90 2.52
CA GLN A 36 13.90 29.30 1.26
C GLN A 36 14.92 28.31 0.71
N SER A 37 16.20 28.69 0.66
CA SER A 37 17.28 27.80 0.23
C SER A 37 17.40 26.57 1.11
N LEU A 38 17.25 26.73 2.43
CA LEU A 38 17.22 25.60 3.37
C LEU A 38 16.02 24.68 3.12
N PHE A 39 14.84 25.24 2.87
CA PHE A 39 13.64 24.46 2.57
C PHE A 39 13.78 23.66 1.28
N GLU A 40 14.34 24.27 0.23
CA GLU A 40 14.58 23.60 -1.06
C GLU A 40 15.59 22.46 -0.91
N ALA A 41 16.70 22.69 -0.22
CA ALA A 41 17.72 21.67 0.07
C ALA A 41 17.14 20.50 0.89
N TYR A 42 16.34 20.82 1.92
CA TYR A 42 15.66 19.80 2.72
C TYR A 42 14.69 18.94 1.88
N THR A 43 13.86 19.61 1.08
CA THR A 43 12.86 18.89 0.25
C THR A 43 13.54 17.98 -0.77
N TYR A 44 14.60 18.47 -1.41
CA TYR A 44 15.40 17.69 -2.35
C TYR A 44 16.09 16.51 -1.68
N ALA A 45 16.77 16.73 -0.54
CA ALA A 45 17.44 15.67 0.21
C ALA A 45 16.47 14.61 0.68
N LYS A 46 15.30 15.00 1.20
CA LYS A 46 14.23 14.10 1.62
C LYS A 46 13.77 13.21 0.48
N GLU A 47 13.45 13.79 -0.69
CA GLU A 47 12.94 13.05 -1.85
C GLU A 47 13.96 12.04 -2.38
N VAL A 48 15.20 12.48 -2.59
CA VAL A 48 16.26 11.63 -3.16
C VAL A 48 16.65 10.52 -2.19
N THR A 49 16.75 10.81 -0.90
CA THR A 49 17.05 9.81 0.13
C THR A 49 15.92 8.79 0.27
N ALA A 50 14.66 9.22 0.23
CA ALA A 50 13.52 8.31 0.26
C ALA A 50 13.51 7.35 -0.94
N ARG A 51 13.82 7.83 -2.15
CA ARG A 51 13.96 6.99 -3.36
C ARG A 51 15.11 5.99 -3.25
N ALA A 52 16.25 6.41 -2.72
CA ALA A 52 17.40 5.53 -2.52
C ALA A 52 17.08 4.41 -1.53
N LEU A 53 16.46 4.74 -0.39
CA LEU A 53 16.02 3.75 0.59
C LEU A 53 14.94 2.83 0.02
N GLN A 54 13.96 3.38 -0.73
CA GLN A 54 12.95 2.58 -1.40
C GLN A 54 13.57 1.55 -2.36
N SER A 55 14.50 1.99 -3.22
CA SER A 55 15.19 1.09 -4.14
C SER A 55 15.92 -0.01 -3.38
N ARG A 56 16.60 0.31 -2.27
CA ARG A 56 17.29 -0.68 -1.44
C ARG A 56 16.34 -1.67 -0.78
N MET A 57 15.22 -1.22 -0.24
CA MET A 57 14.22 -2.07 0.40
C MET A 57 13.51 -2.96 -0.63
N LEU A 58 13.04 -2.40 -1.73
CA LEU A 58 12.36 -3.16 -2.79
C LEU A 58 13.29 -4.14 -3.50
N GLY A 59 14.59 -3.87 -3.54
CA GLY A 59 15.58 -4.75 -4.13
C GLY A 59 15.73 -6.10 -3.42
N HIS A 60 15.37 -6.19 -2.15
CA HIS A 60 15.34 -7.42 -1.37
C HIS A 60 14.00 -8.15 -1.49
N LEU A 61 12.93 -7.45 -1.87
CA LEU A 61 11.60 -8.02 -2.01
C LEU A 61 11.43 -8.67 -3.39
N PRO A 62 10.63 -9.74 -3.52
CA PRO A 62 10.32 -10.33 -4.81
C PRO A 62 9.64 -9.28 -5.71
N GLY A 63 10.08 -9.17 -6.97
CA GLY A 63 9.52 -8.19 -7.93
C GLY A 63 8.04 -8.41 -8.25
N GLU A 64 7.55 -9.63 -8.06
CA GLU A 64 6.14 -10.02 -8.08
C GLU A 64 5.85 -10.88 -6.86
N ASN A 65 4.84 -10.51 -6.09
CA ASN A 65 4.43 -11.29 -4.93
C ASN A 65 3.32 -12.27 -5.31
N LEU A 66 3.72 -13.52 -5.61
CA LEU A 66 2.79 -14.58 -6.00
C LEU A 66 1.74 -14.89 -4.92
N LYS A 67 2.13 -14.79 -3.62
CA LYS A 67 1.19 -15.00 -2.51
C LYS A 67 0.13 -13.90 -2.48
N PHE A 68 0.51 -12.64 -2.66
CA PHE A 68 -0.44 -11.53 -2.77
C PHE A 68 -1.45 -11.73 -3.88
N ARG A 69 -0.97 -12.15 -5.05
CA ARG A 69 -1.84 -12.43 -6.20
C ARG A 69 -2.75 -13.62 -5.96
N ALA A 70 -2.25 -14.68 -5.31
CA ALA A 70 -3.06 -15.84 -4.95
C ALA A 70 -4.19 -15.43 -3.99
N LEU A 71 -3.88 -14.67 -2.91
CA LEU A 71 -4.88 -14.18 -1.96
C LEU A 71 -5.93 -13.27 -2.64
N HIS A 72 -5.50 -12.41 -3.57
CA HIS A 72 -6.44 -11.64 -4.38
C HIS A 72 -7.35 -12.51 -5.26
N ALA A 73 -6.84 -13.62 -5.79
CA ALA A 73 -7.63 -14.56 -6.55
C ALA A 73 -8.63 -15.31 -5.66
N GLU A 74 -8.26 -15.67 -4.44
CA GLU A 74 -9.15 -16.28 -3.45
C GLU A 74 -10.31 -15.34 -3.09
N ILE A 75 -10.03 -14.05 -2.81
CA ILE A 75 -11.08 -13.02 -2.59
C ILE A 75 -12.00 -12.92 -3.81
N GLN A 76 -11.43 -12.91 -5.03
CA GLN A 76 -12.19 -12.84 -6.26
C GLN A 76 -13.13 -14.05 -6.43
N GLN A 77 -12.64 -15.25 -6.17
CA GLN A 77 -13.42 -16.48 -6.24
C GLN A 77 -14.54 -16.48 -5.20
N GLU A 78 -14.26 -16.05 -3.99
CA GLU A 78 -15.26 -15.99 -2.93
C GLU A 78 -16.38 -14.97 -3.23
N MET A 79 -16.03 -13.79 -3.77
CA MET A 79 -17.04 -12.83 -4.25
C MET A 79 -17.92 -13.41 -5.34
N LEU A 80 -17.33 -14.10 -6.31
CA LEU A 80 -18.08 -14.76 -7.40
C LEU A 80 -18.97 -15.87 -6.87
N SER A 81 -18.46 -16.75 -5.99
CA SER A 81 -19.24 -17.86 -5.44
C SER A 81 -20.49 -17.38 -4.69
N ARG A 82 -20.41 -16.25 -3.98
CA ARG A 82 -21.53 -15.70 -3.20
C ARG A 82 -22.50 -14.88 -4.03
N TYR A 83 -22.04 -14.17 -5.06
CA TYR A 83 -22.81 -13.05 -5.62
C TYR A 83 -22.94 -13.02 -7.15
N GLN A 84 -22.33 -13.94 -7.91
CA GLN A 84 -22.33 -13.90 -9.39
C GLN A 84 -23.73 -13.87 -10.01
N ASP A 85 -24.75 -14.48 -9.35
CA ASP A 85 -26.10 -14.57 -9.88
C ASP A 85 -26.96 -13.33 -9.57
N VAL A 86 -26.51 -12.47 -8.65
CA VAL A 86 -27.32 -11.34 -8.14
C VAL A 86 -26.62 -9.98 -8.24
N VAL A 87 -25.30 -9.98 -8.44
CA VAL A 87 -24.49 -8.76 -8.55
C VAL A 87 -23.76 -8.74 -9.90
N PRO A 88 -23.78 -7.62 -10.63
CA PRO A 88 -23.04 -7.50 -11.88
C PRO A 88 -21.54 -7.76 -11.72
N ASN A 89 -20.94 -8.52 -12.63
CA ASN A 89 -19.54 -8.99 -12.57
C ASN A 89 -18.51 -7.85 -12.46
N ASN A 90 -18.80 -6.66 -13.01
CA ASN A 90 -17.90 -5.50 -12.88
C ASN A 90 -17.81 -4.97 -11.44
N LEU A 91 -18.76 -5.30 -10.56
CA LEU A 91 -18.74 -4.97 -9.13
C LEU A 91 -18.10 -6.09 -8.29
N LEU A 92 -17.89 -7.28 -8.85
CA LEU A 92 -17.26 -8.43 -8.19
C LEU A 92 -15.76 -8.53 -8.47
N ARG A 93 -15.09 -7.41 -8.70
CA ARG A 93 -13.64 -7.37 -8.90
C ARG A 93 -12.93 -7.03 -7.58
N THR A 94 -11.89 -7.79 -7.26
CA THR A 94 -11.03 -7.47 -6.11
C THR A 94 -10.32 -6.15 -6.36
N PRO A 95 -10.47 -5.13 -5.49
CA PRO A 95 -9.80 -3.84 -5.62
C PRO A 95 -8.33 -3.91 -5.17
N TYR A 96 -7.58 -2.80 -5.28
CA TYR A 96 -6.26 -2.61 -4.67
C TYR A 96 -5.15 -3.55 -5.17
N ARG A 97 -5.08 -3.78 -6.49
CA ARG A 97 -4.09 -4.66 -7.16
C ARG A 97 -2.81 -3.95 -7.59
N GLY A 98 -2.59 -2.71 -7.19
CA GLY A 98 -1.47 -1.89 -7.66
C GLY A 98 -0.15 -2.29 -7.02
N LYS A 99 0.97 -1.98 -7.71
CA LYS A 99 2.34 -2.23 -7.24
C LYS A 99 2.62 -1.69 -5.83
N THR A 100 2.00 -0.57 -5.45
CA THR A 100 2.12 0.00 -4.11
C THR A 100 1.56 -0.94 -3.03
N HIS A 101 0.39 -1.56 -3.27
CA HIS A 101 -0.20 -2.53 -2.33
C HIS A 101 0.61 -3.82 -2.30
N GLU A 102 1.07 -4.29 -3.46
CA GLU A 102 1.93 -5.46 -3.56
C GLU A 102 3.25 -5.26 -2.80
N GLY A 103 3.90 -4.09 -2.94
CA GLY A 103 5.10 -3.74 -2.20
C GLY A 103 4.89 -3.64 -0.69
N LEU A 104 3.78 -3.02 -0.25
CA LEU A 104 3.40 -2.98 1.17
C LEU A 104 3.19 -4.39 1.73
N PHE A 105 2.42 -5.21 1.02
CA PHE A 105 2.18 -6.59 1.42
C PHE A 105 3.48 -7.40 1.48
N SER A 106 4.38 -7.23 0.50
CA SER A 106 5.67 -7.92 0.49
C SER A 106 6.51 -7.59 1.72
N LEU A 107 6.59 -6.31 2.09
CA LEU A 107 7.30 -5.90 3.30
C LEU A 107 6.66 -6.49 4.57
N LEU A 108 5.33 -6.42 4.67
CA LEU A 108 4.60 -6.95 5.82
C LEU A 108 4.70 -8.47 5.91
N GLN A 109 4.70 -9.19 4.77
CA GLN A 109 4.88 -10.63 4.70
C GLN A 109 6.29 -11.06 5.11
N GLU A 110 7.33 -10.30 4.75
CA GLU A 110 8.71 -10.55 5.19
C GLU A 110 8.84 -10.44 6.72
N HIS A 111 8.00 -9.60 7.33
CA HIS A 111 7.92 -9.37 8.78
C HIS A 111 6.64 -9.97 9.38
N LEU A 112 6.18 -11.12 8.86
CA LEU A 112 4.97 -11.78 9.38
C LEU A 112 5.09 -12.00 10.89
N GLU A 113 4.03 -11.67 11.64
CA GLU A 113 3.98 -11.71 13.10
C GLU A 113 5.02 -10.81 13.82
N GLN A 114 5.57 -9.83 13.10
CA GLN A 114 6.52 -8.87 13.67
C GLN A 114 6.05 -7.43 13.45
N PRO A 115 6.34 -6.53 14.39
CA PRO A 115 5.98 -5.12 14.27
C PRO A 115 6.81 -4.41 13.21
N VAL A 116 6.16 -3.69 12.31
CA VAL A 116 6.77 -2.85 11.26
C VAL A 116 6.39 -1.40 11.49
N GLN A 117 7.36 -0.52 11.61
CA GLN A 117 7.13 0.91 11.79
C GLN A 117 6.48 1.53 10.54
N ALA A 118 5.53 2.45 10.74
CA ALA A 118 4.89 3.19 9.64
C ALA A 118 5.90 3.91 8.73
N ALA A 119 7.05 4.32 9.26
CA ALA A 119 8.13 4.92 8.48
C ALA A 119 8.66 3.98 7.39
N MET A 120 8.81 2.68 7.69
CA MET A 120 9.22 1.68 6.69
C MET A 120 8.19 1.51 5.59
N LEU A 121 6.90 1.48 5.96
CA LEU A 121 5.80 1.43 5.00
C LEU A 121 5.79 2.65 4.08
N ARG A 122 6.06 3.86 4.62
CA ARG A 122 6.18 5.09 3.83
C ARG A 122 7.33 5.02 2.84
N ILE A 123 8.48 4.53 3.25
CA ILE A 123 9.64 4.36 2.35
C ILE A 123 9.29 3.43 1.19
N VAL A 124 8.69 2.26 1.46
CA VAL A 124 8.30 1.29 0.42
C VAL A 124 7.27 1.88 -0.57
N THR A 125 6.42 2.79 -0.11
CA THR A 125 5.46 3.50 -0.97
C THR A 125 6.02 4.77 -1.63
N GLY A 126 7.32 5.05 -1.52
CA GLY A 126 7.96 6.24 -2.07
C GLY A 126 7.62 7.52 -1.30
N ASP A 127 7.53 7.43 0.02
CA ASP A 127 7.13 8.54 0.92
C ASP A 127 5.77 9.15 0.55
N ASN A 128 4.86 8.31 0.06
CA ASN A 128 3.53 8.75 -0.35
C ASN A 128 2.71 9.17 0.89
N VAL A 129 2.09 10.34 0.81
CA VAL A 129 1.24 10.94 1.87
C VAL A 129 0.07 10.04 2.31
N HIS A 130 -0.25 9.01 1.55
CA HIS A 130 -1.41 8.15 1.78
C HIS A 130 -1.06 6.72 2.19
N THR A 131 0.11 6.49 2.79
CA THR A 131 0.56 5.14 3.20
C THR A 131 -0.40 4.48 4.19
N GLU A 132 -0.89 5.24 5.18
CA GLU A 132 -1.86 4.76 6.18
C GLU A 132 -3.18 4.34 5.52
N ARG A 133 -3.60 5.06 4.48
CA ARG A 133 -4.75 4.67 3.67
C ARG A 133 -4.50 3.36 2.93
N ARG A 134 -3.30 3.14 2.38
CA ARG A 134 -2.96 1.87 1.69
C ARG A 134 -2.96 0.69 2.66
N ALA A 135 -2.44 0.87 3.87
CA ALA A 135 -2.51 -0.15 4.91
C ALA A 135 -3.97 -0.46 5.31
N ARG A 136 -4.83 0.56 5.43
CA ARG A 136 -6.26 0.35 5.66
C ARG A 136 -6.94 -0.38 4.51
N GLU A 137 -6.58 -0.07 3.26
CA GLU A 137 -7.10 -0.74 2.06
C GLU A 137 -6.75 -2.24 2.05
N LEU A 138 -5.60 -2.67 2.61
CA LEU A 138 -5.29 -4.08 2.82
C LEU A 138 -6.22 -4.71 3.88
N ARG A 139 -6.50 -4.03 4.98
CA ARG A 139 -7.48 -4.52 5.98
C ARG A 139 -8.88 -4.64 5.39
N GLU A 140 -9.28 -3.71 4.53
CA GLU A 140 -10.57 -3.76 3.81
C GLU A 140 -10.68 -5.00 2.89
N LEU A 141 -9.56 -5.62 2.52
CA LEU A 141 -9.52 -6.88 1.77
C LEU A 141 -9.60 -8.13 2.64
N GLY A 142 -9.58 -7.99 3.96
CA GLY A 142 -9.61 -9.12 4.89
C GLY A 142 -8.24 -9.59 5.37
N PHE A 143 -7.15 -8.84 5.11
CA PHE A 143 -5.86 -9.15 5.71
C PHE A 143 -5.87 -8.83 7.21
N ASP A 144 -5.36 -9.74 8.02
CA ASP A 144 -5.19 -9.55 9.48
C ASP A 144 -4.02 -8.60 9.79
N LEU A 145 -4.22 -7.34 9.41
CA LEU A 145 -3.26 -6.27 9.59
C LEU A 145 -3.66 -5.40 10.80
N HIS A 146 -2.96 -5.58 11.89
CA HIS A 146 -3.13 -4.80 13.10
C HIS A 146 -2.37 -3.48 13.03
N TRP A 147 -2.91 -2.44 13.69
CA TRP A 147 -2.26 -1.14 13.88
C TRP A 147 -2.31 -0.76 15.36
N GLN A 148 -1.21 -0.28 15.87
CA GLN A 148 -1.09 0.25 17.20
C GLN A 148 -0.12 1.43 17.24
N GLU A 149 -0.16 2.21 18.30
CA GLU A 149 0.77 3.29 18.57
C GLU A 149 1.52 3.00 19.86
N GLU A 150 2.86 3.01 19.78
CA GLU A 150 3.75 2.81 20.93
C GLU A 150 4.75 3.97 20.99
N ALA A 151 4.78 4.69 22.11
CA ALA A 151 5.68 5.83 22.32
C ALA A 151 5.69 6.84 21.13
N GLU A 152 4.51 7.21 20.63
CA GLU A 152 4.29 8.10 19.47
C GLU A 152 4.75 7.51 18.12
N ILE A 153 5.09 6.24 18.07
CA ILE A 153 5.46 5.54 16.84
C ILE A 153 4.29 4.66 16.39
N SER A 154 3.77 4.93 15.20
CA SER A 154 2.76 4.05 14.58
C SER A 154 3.41 2.78 14.06
N ILE A 155 2.83 1.64 14.44
CA ILE A 155 3.31 0.29 14.14
C ILE A 155 2.21 -0.50 13.45
N TYR A 156 2.58 -1.31 12.48
CA TYR A 156 1.72 -2.25 11.75
C TYR A 156 2.26 -3.67 11.92
N GLU A 157 1.38 -4.64 12.09
CA GLU A 157 1.71 -6.05 12.24
C GLU A 157 0.75 -6.88 11.38
N LEU A 158 1.27 -7.63 10.42
CA LEU A 158 0.51 -8.65 9.69
C LEU A 158 0.59 -9.95 10.50
N ARG A 159 -0.51 -10.33 11.15
CA ARG A 159 -0.55 -11.45 12.10
C ARG A 159 -0.77 -12.78 11.44
N SER A 160 -1.50 -12.79 10.31
CA SER A 160 -1.80 -14.00 9.57
C SER A 160 -1.90 -13.71 8.07
N LEU A 161 -1.71 -14.74 7.26
CA LEU A 161 -2.04 -14.74 5.84
C LEU A 161 -3.43 -15.31 5.55
N ASP A 162 -4.18 -15.67 6.59
CA ASP A 162 -5.57 -16.10 6.47
C ASP A 162 -6.45 -14.87 6.21
N LEU A 163 -7.37 -15.01 5.28
CA LEU A 163 -8.28 -13.93 4.88
C LEU A 163 -9.58 -13.99 5.68
N ASP A 164 -10.02 -12.84 6.16
CA ASP A 164 -11.36 -12.69 6.73
C ASP A 164 -12.40 -12.52 5.61
N PHE A 165 -13.04 -13.62 5.22
CA PHE A 165 -14.09 -13.62 4.20
C PHE A 165 -15.42 -13.02 4.66
N ASP A 166 -15.59 -12.71 5.94
CA ASP A 166 -16.78 -12.01 6.42
C ASP A 166 -16.79 -10.54 5.95
N LEU A 167 -15.65 -10.03 5.47
CA LEU A 167 -15.53 -8.72 4.83
C LEU A 167 -15.98 -8.68 3.36
N ILE A 168 -16.22 -9.81 2.70
CA ILE A 168 -16.66 -9.88 1.30
C ILE A 168 -17.87 -8.98 1.00
N PRO A 169 -18.97 -8.98 1.80
CA PRO A 169 -20.07 -8.05 1.57
C PRO A 169 -19.66 -6.59 1.57
N SER A 170 -18.72 -6.23 2.44
CA SER A 170 -18.18 -4.86 2.52
C SER A 170 -17.37 -4.47 1.28
N ILE A 171 -16.60 -5.41 0.71
CA ILE A 171 -15.86 -5.19 -0.53
C ILE A 171 -16.84 -4.93 -1.68
N VAL A 172 -17.87 -5.75 -1.84
CA VAL A 172 -18.90 -5.60 -2.88
C VAL A 172 -19.63 -4.26 -2.72
N ARG A 173 -20.03 -3.91 -1.50
CA ARG A 173 -20.66 -2.62 -1.18
C ARG A 173 -19.78 -1.44 -1.57
N ASN A 174 -18.48 -1.49 -1.25
CA ASN A 174 -17.53 -0.44 -1.57
C ASN A 174 -17.31 -0.31 -3.08
N ASN A 175 -17.27 -1.43 -3.81
CA ASN A 175 -17.21 -1.44 -5.27
C ASN A 175 -18.46 -0.80 -5.88
N ALA A 176 -19.65 -1.13 -5.40
CA ALA A 176 -20.89 -0.52 -5.84
C ALA A 176 -20.91 0.99 -5.58
N ARG A 177 -20.51 1.43 -4.37
CA ARG A 177 -20.44 2.86 -4.04
C ARG A 177 -19.50 3.64 -4.95
N LYS A 178 -18.32 3.09 -5.26
CA LYS A 178 -17.29 3.73 -6.10
C LYS A 178 -17.61 3.67 -7.60
N SER A 179 -18.49 2.76 -8.04
CA SER A 179 -18.85 2.61 -9.44
C SER A 179 -19.54 3.85 -9.98
N LYS A 180 -19.14 4.26 -11.18
CA LYS A 180 -19.80 5.33 -11.97
C LYS A 180 -20.82 4.79 -12.98
N SER A 181 -20.91 3.45 -13.10
CA SER A 181 -21.76 2.79 -14.10
C SER A 181 -23.23 2.66 -13.70
N TYR A 182 -23.54 2.94 -12.43
CA TYR A 182 -24.87 2.77 -11.86
C TYR A 182 -25.31 4.02 -11.12
N SER A 183 -26.60 4.36 -11.26
CA SER A 183 -27.25 5.41 -10.47
C SER A 183 -27.34 5.02 -8.99
N LYS A 184 -27.67 5.98 -8.14
CA LYS A 184 -27.82 5.74 -6.70
C LYS A 184 -28.88 4.68 -6.38
N ASP A 185 -30.01 4.71 -7.11
CA ASP A 185 -31.12 3.78 -6.88
C ASP A 185 -30.81 2.37 -7.40
N GLU A 186 -30.14 2.25 -8.54
CA GLU A 186 -29.64 0.95 -9.04
C GLU A 186 -28.67 0.31 -8.07
N LYS A 187 -27.72 1.08 -7.52
CA LYS A 187 -26.77 0.57 -6.50
C LYS A 187 -27.49 0.03 -5.28
N LYS A 188 -28.49 0.74 -4.78
CA LYS A 188 -29.32 0.29 -3.66
C LYS A 188 -30.05 -1.01 -3.98
N LEU A 189 -30.65 -1.09 -5.17
CA LEU A 189 -31.37 -2.28 -5.61
C LEU A 189 -30.43 -3.49 -5.72
N ILE A 190 -29.24 -3.32 -6.32
CA ILE A 190 -28.23 -4.36 -6.42
C ILE A 190 -27.82 -4.88 -5.03
N LEU A 191 -27.47 -3.98 -4.11
CA LEU A 191 -27.09 -4.36 -2.75
C LEU A 191 -28.21 -5.04 -1.98
N LYS A 192 -29.45 -4.54 -2.11
CA LYS A 192 -30.63 -5.15 -1.50
C LYS A 192 -30.88 -6.56 -2.01
N ASN A 193 -30.80 -6.78 -3.32
CA ASN A 193 -30.99 -8.10 -3.94
C ASN A 193 -29.91 -9.09 -3.51
N ALA A 194 -28.70 -8.59 -3.23
CA ALA A 194 -27.58 -9.38 -2.72
C ALA A 194 -27.62 -9.61 -1.21
N GLY A 195 -28.60 -9.05 -0.48
CA GLY A 195 -28.67 -9.13 0.98
C GLY A 195 -27.57 -8.34 1.69
N ILE A 196 -26.95 -7.37 1.01
CA ILE A 196 -25.84 -6.56 1.55
C ILE A 196 -26.41 -5.25 2.12
N PRO A 197 -26.24 -4.96 3.41
CA PRO A 197 -26.72 -3.72 4.01
C PRO A 197 -26.03 -2.48 3.43
N GLU A 198 -26.79 -1.40 3.20
CA GLU A 198 -26.24 -0.12 2.68
C GLU A 198 -25.28 0.55 3.66
N ASN A 199 -25.58 0.40 4.95
CA ASN A 199 -24.79 0.96 6.06
C ASN A 199 -24.08 -0.18 6.81
N GLY A 200 -22.81 -0.03 7.02
CA GLY A 200 -21.96 -0.94 7.77
C GLY A 200 -20.64 -0.26 8.02
#